data_967d401ee326163911697daa5f814ed3
#
_entry.id   967d401ee326163911697daa5f814ed3
#
_cell.length_a   1.000
_cell.length_b   1.000
_cell.length_c   1.000
_cell.angle_alpha   90.00
_cell.angle_beta   90.00
_cell.angle_gamma   90.00
#
_symmetry.space_group_name_H-M   'P 1'
#
loop_
_entity.id
_entity.type
_entity.pdbx_description
1 polymer ?
#
loop_
_entity_poly.entity_id
_entity_poly.type
_entity_poly.pdbx_seq_one_letter_code
_entity_poly.pdbx_strand_id
1 'polypeptide(L)' 'EQEIRDRMTEKEKRQREEIERLRKEKKELERELRRKDSALAEMAALVALKKKLQSIFGEEDEEP' A
#
# COMPACT_ATOMS: atom_id res chain seq x y z
N GLU A 1 39.66 17.44 -9.22
CA GLU A 1 38.86 16.31 -8.80
C GLU A 1 37.41 16.69 -8.57
N GLN A 2 37.21 17.86 -7.96
CA GLN A 2 35.84 18.34 -7.80
C GLN A 2 35.24 18.68 -9.16
N GLU A 3 36.06 19.10 -10.08
CA GLU A 3 35.58 19.35 -11.43
C GLU A 3 35.06 18.10 -12.08
N ILE A 4 35.71 16.97 -11.81
CA ILE A 4 35.27 15.73 -12.36
C ILE A 4 33.91 15.33 -11.77
N ARG A 5 33.72 15.55 -10.48
CA ARG A 5 32.44 15.26 -9.85
C ARG A 5 31.34 16.16 -10.38
N ASP A 6 31.69 17.40 -10.63
CA ASP A 6 30.71 18.37 -11.09
C ASP A 6 30.39 18.20 -12.55
N ARG A 7 31.16 17.36 -13.23
CA ARG A 7 30.97 17.16 -14.66
C ARG A 7 30.09 15.99 -14.96
N MET A 8 28.98 15.94 -14.28
CA MET A 8 27.99 14.97 -14.67
C MET A 8 27.40 15.38 -16.00
N THR A 9 27.25 14.41 -16.87
CA THR A 9 26.61 14.67 -18.15
C THR A 9 25.13 14.94 -17.89
N GLU A 10 24.51 15.60 -18.86
CA GLU A 10 23.08 15.86 -18.76
C GLU A 10 22.30 14.56 -18.66
N LYS A 11 22.79 13.54 -19.32
CA LYS A 11 22.12 12.24 -19.25
C LYS A 11 22.18 11.67 -17.85
N GLU A 12 23.35 11.78 -17.22
CA GLU A 12 23.51 11.26 -15.86
C GLU A 12 22.65 12.02 -14.88
N LYS A 13 22.54 13.33 -15.05
CA LYS A 13 21.68 14.13 -14.19
C LYS A 13 20.23 13.73 -14.31
N ARG A 14 19.79 13.54 -15.54
CA ARG A 14 18.41 13.13 -15.78
C ARG A 14 18.12 11.76 -15.19
N GLN A 15 19.07 10.87 -15.33
CA GLN A 15 18.89 9.54 -14.76
C GLN A 15 18.81 9.60 -13.26
N ARG A 16 19.62 10.44 -12.63
CA ARG A 16 19.60 10.58 -11.19
C ARG A 16 18.28 11.18 -10.72
N GLU A 17 17.81 12.18 -11.42
CA GLU A 17 16.54 12.80 -11.10
C GLU A 17 15.39 11.82 -11.27
N GLU A 18 15.48 11.01 -12.32
CA GLU A 18 14.48 10.01 -12.58
C GLU A 18 14.44 8.98 -11.47
N ILE A 19 15.60 8.54 -11.02
CA ILE A 19 15.70 7.58 -9.94
C ILE A 19 15.10 8.14 -8.66
N GLU A 20 15.39 9.40 -8.36
CA GLU A 20 14.84 10.03 -7.17
C GLU A 20 13.32 10.11 -7.23
N ARG A 21 12.80 10.49 -8.38
CA ARG A 21 11.36 10.58 -8.56
C ARG A 21 10.72 9.21 -8.41
N LEU A 22 11.31 8.21 -9.01
CA LEU A 22 10.78 6.86 -8.93
C LEU A 22 10.83 6.33 -7.49
N ARG A 23 11.87 6.68 -6.76
CA ARG A 23 11.95 6.27 -5.36
C ARG A 23 10.85 6.91 -4.52
N LYS A 24 10.55 8.16 -4.79
CA LYS A 24 9.46 8.84 -4.09
C LYS A 24 8.13 8.21 -4.42
N GLU A 25 7.90 7.96 -5.70
CA GLU A 25 6.66 7.32 -6.12
C GLU A 25 6.52 5.94 -5.51
N LYS A 26 7.61 5.20 -5.46
CA LYS A 26 7.57 3.88 -4.86
C LYS A 26 7.19 3.96 -3.39
N LYS A 27 7.76 4.92 -2.67
CA LYS A 27 7.43 5.09 -1.26
C LYS A 27 5.96 5.42 -1.05
N GLU A 28 5.44 6.28 -1.90
CA GLU A 28 4.04 6.66 -1.80
C GLU A 28 3.14 5.48 -2.12
N LEU A 29 3.49 4.72 -3.13
CA LEU A 29 2.70 3.55 -3.49
C LEU A 29 2.74 2.49 -2.40
N GLU A 30 3.90 2.30 -1.79
CA GLU A 30 4.02 1.35 -0.70
C GLU A 30 3.17 1.77 0.49
N ARG A 31 3.12 3.07 0.76
CA ARG A 31 2.30 3.58 1.86
C ARG A 31 0.83 3.40 1.58
N GLU A 32 0.42 3.68 0.35
CA GLU A 32 -0.95 3.48 -0.06
C GLU A 32 -1.34 2.01 0.01
N LEU A 33 -0.43 1.16 -0.43
CA LEU A 33 -0.69 -0.27 -0.41
C LEU A 33 -0.88 -0.77 1.01
N ARG A 34 -0.03 -0.33 1.91
CA ARG A 34 -0.18 -0.72 3.32
C ARG A 34 -1.49 -0.25 3.89
N ARG A 35 -1.89 0.97 3.52
CA ARG A 35 -3.17 1.51 4.00
C ARG A 35 -4.34 0.69 3.49
N LYS A 36 -4.29 0.32 2.22
CA LYS A 36 -5.36 -0.48 1.63
C LYS A 36 -5.36 -1.89 2.17
N ASP A 37 -4.18 -2.45 2.41
CA ASP A 37 -4.09 -3.77 3.01
C ASP A 37 -4.69 -3.78 4.40
N SER A 38 -4.41 -2.75 5.19
CA SER A 38 -4.99 -2.64 6.52
C SER A 38 -6.51 -2.54 6.45
N ALA A 39 -7.00 -1.74 5.52
CA ALA A 39 -8.44 -1.59 5.36
C ALA A 39 -9.09 -2.91 4.97
N LEU A 40 -8.45 -3.63 4.06
CA LEU A 40 -8.97 -4.93 3.65
C LEU A 40 -8.97 -5.92 4.80
N ALA A 41 -7.91 -5.90 5.60
CA ALA A 41 -7.83 -6.79 6.74
C ALA A 41 -8.93 -6.48 7.75
N GLU A 42 -9.21 -5.20 7.96
CA GLU A 42 -10.29 -4.80 8.86
C GLU A 42 -11.62 -5.25 8.32
N MET A 43 -11.85 -5.08 7.04
CA MET A 43 -13.10 -5.51 6.43
C MET A 43 -13.26 -7.02 6.52
N ALA A 44 -12.18 -7.75 6.29
CA ALA A 44 -12.23 -9.20 6.41
C ALA A 44 -12.57 -9.62 7.83
N ALA A 45 -12.02 -8.92 8.80
CA ALA A 45 -12.32 -9.21 10.20
C ALA A 45 -13.79 -8.92 10.51
N LEU A 46 -14.31 -7.83 9.97
CA LEU A 46 -15.72 -7.49 10.18
C LEU A 46 -16.65 -8.51 9.53
N VAL A 47 -16.29 -8.97 8.34
CA VAL A 47 -17.08 -9.99 7.68
C VAL A 47 -17.06 -11.29 8.47
N ALA A 48 -15.90 -11.66 8.99
CA ALA A 48 -15.78 -12.86 9.78
C ALA A 48 -16.61 -12.74 11.06
N LEU A 49 -16.60 -11.58 11.67
CA LEU A 49 -17.41 -11.33 12.87
C LEU A 49 -18.88 -11.40 12.54
N LYS A 50 -19.27 -10.82 11.42
CA LYS A 50 -20.67 -10.86 11.00
C LYS A 50 -21.13 -12.30 10.80
N LYS A 51 -20.30 -13.10 10.16
CA LYS A 51 -20.63 -14.50 9.94
C LYS A 51 -20.79 -15.25 11.25
N LYS A 52 -19.92 -14.93 12.20
CA LYS A 52 -19.99 -15.56 13.50
C LYS A 52 -21.28 -15.20 14.20
N LEU A 53 -21.66 -13.93 14.14
CA LEU A 53 -22.90 -13.49 14.76
C LEU A 53 -24.10 -14.13 14.09
N GLN A 54 -24.07 -14.25 12.78
CA GLN A 54 -25.13 -14.90 12.05
C GLN A 54 -25.23 -16.38 12.43
N SER A 55 -24.09 -17.00 12.64
CA SER A 55 -24.08 -18.40 13.04
C SER A 55 -24.71 -18.58 14.42
N ILE A 56 -24.51 -17.62 15.30
CA ILE A 56 -25.06 -17.69 16.66
C ILE A 56 -26.54 -17.32 16.70
N PHE A 57 -26.89 -16.20 16.08
CA PHE A 57 -28.25 -15.68 16.15
C PHE A 57 -29.09 -16.06 14.94
N GLY A 58 -28.43 -16.30 13.81
CA GLY A 58 -29.15 -16.60 12.59
C GLY A 58 -29.89 -17.92 12.65
N GLU A 59 -29.37 -18.86 13.41
CA GLU A 59 -30.04 -20.13 13.54
C GLU A 59 -31.40 -19.97 14.19
N GLU A 60 -31.47 -19.05 15.14
CA GLU A 60 -32.73 -18.77 15.78
C GLU A 60 -33.70 -18.09 14.83
N ASP A 61 -33.15 -17.21 14.00
CA ASP A 61 -33.97 -16.48 13.05
C ASP A 61 -34.48 -17.36 11.93
N GLU A 62 -33.69 -18.36 11.56
CA GLU A 62 -34.09 -19.24 10.49
C GLU A 62 -35.11 -20.26 10.88
N GLU A 63 -35.26 -20.45 12.14
CA GLU A 63 -36.28 -21.39 12.58
C GLU A 63 -37.67 -20.81 12.42
N PRO A 64 -38.45 -21.49 11.68
CA PRO A 64 -39.82 -21.02 11.42
C PRO A 64 -40.69 -21.04 12.66
#